data_9803684d7321debc5af4e44a2c56f4a9
#
_entry.id   9803684d7321debc5af4e44a2c56f4a9
#
_cell.length_a   1.000
_cell.length_b   1.000
_cell.length_c   1.000
_cell.angle_alpha   90.00
_cell.angle_beta   90.00
_cell.angle_gamma   90.00
#
_symmetry.space_group_name_H-M   'P 1'
#
loop_
_entity.id
_entity.type
_entity.pdbx_description
1 polymer ?
#
loop_
_entity_poly.entity_id
_entity_poly.type
_entity_poly.pdbx_seq_one_letter_code
_entity_poly.pdbx_strand_id
1 'polypeptide(L)'
;MGWIDVHHHFLPPEFVAEQREEILYFARDPAILDWTPARALEQLDRFGIDTAYTSLGVPGAPAPLLARGCNEYAAELVRDHPGRFGMFATLPLPNVEASLTELDHAFDQLGADGVGLLSNYDGRHLGDPLFAPLLEALDRRSAVVHVHPIAPPACRGALPGYPDPFLEFPFDTTRTVTSLLYSGALTRWPRIAFIFSHGGGGVAMLAQRIVALAQTTGGLPDALEQLSERLYVDVVTTTSPPAFVATSTFFPRDRILFGSDYPYVPIETTAHGLRNLDLDPGALEAIGAGNARALL
;
A
#
# COMPACT_ATOMS: atom_id res chain seq x y z
N MET A 1 -6.78 13.81 18.97
CA MET A 1 -6.17 12.56 18.54
C MET A 1 -5.30 12.87 17.34
N GLY A 2 -4.09 12.29 17.29
CA GLY A 2 -3.20 12.46 16.13
C GLY A 2 -3.66 11.63 14.94
N TRP A 3 -2.96 11.81 13.84
CA TRP A 3 -3.24 11.09 12.59
C TRP A 3 -2.79 9.63 12.66
N ILE A 4 -3.30 8.81 11.74
CA ILE A 4 -2.90 7.42 11.52
C ILE A 4 -2.34 7.31 10.12
N ASP A 5 -1.08 6.88 10.03
CA ASP A 5 -0.35 6.68 8.78
C ASP A 5 -0.47 5.22 8.34
N VAL A 6 -1.19 4.95 7.25
CA VAL A 6 -1.38 3.58 6.73
C VAL A 6 -0.36 3.18 5.69
N HIS A 7 0.56 4.08 5.34
CA HIS A 7 1.60 3.86 4.34
C HIS A 7 2.95 4.36 4.86
N HIS A 8 3.57 3.55 5.68
CA HIS A 8 4.86 3.83 6.32
C HIS A 8 5.78 2.63 6.15
N HIS A 9 7.02 2.85 5.74
CA HIS A 9 7.95 1.76 5.52
C HIS A 9 8.95 1.63 6.66
N PHE A 10 9.36 0.40 6.91
CA PHE A 10 10.44 0.08 7.81
C PHE A 10 11.55 -0.68 7.07
N LEU A 11 12.76 -0.55 7.56
CA LEU A 11 13.95 -1.12 6.93
C LEU A 11 14.72 -1.98 7.93
N PRO A 12 14.35 -3.27 8.10
CA PRO A 12 15.08 -4.17 8.97
C PRO A 12 16.55 -4.30 8.56
N PRO A 13 17.50 -4.38 9.49
CA PRO A 13 18.93 -4.47 9.16
C PRO A 13 19.28 -5.62 8.22
N GLU A 14 18.67 -6.78 8.37
CA GLU A 14 18.91 -7.93 7.50
C GLU A 14 18.41 -7.70 6.08
N PHE A 15 17.23 -7.07 5.95
CA PHE A 15 16.68 -6.68 4.65
C PHE A 15 17.58 -5.66 3.95
N VAL A 16 18.06 -4.65 4.69
CA VAL A 16 19.00 -3.65 4.16
C VAL A 16 20.32 -4.31 3.73
N ALA A 17 20.83 -5.27 4.51
CA ALA A 17 22.08 -5.96 4.18
C ALA A 17 21.96 -6.76 2.87
N GLU A 18 20.81 -7.42 2.64
CA GLU A 18 20.58 -8.24 1.45
C GLU A 18 20.16 -7.43 0.23
N GLN A 19 19.34 -6.39 0.42
CA GLN A 19 18.65 -5.66 -0.66
C GLN A 19 19.18 -4.24 -0.89
N ARG A 20 20.37 -3.92 -0.37
CA ARG A 20 20.93 -2.56 -0.36
C ARG A 20 20.93 -1.89 -1.74
N GLU A 21 21.38 -2.59 -2.77
CA GLU A 21 21.50 -2.03 -4.12
C GLU A 21 20.13 -1.71 -4.72
N GLU A 22 19.16 -2.60 -4.52
CA GLU A 22 17.79 -2.41 -4.98
C GLU A 22 17.08 -1.29 -4.21
N ILE A 23 17.24 -1.20 -2.90
CA ILE A 23 16.70 -0.08 -2.11
C ILE A 23 17.23 1.25 -2.67
N LEU A 24 18.54 1.36 -2.91
CA LEU A 24 19.15 2.56 -3.46
C LEU A 24 18.77 2.83 -4.93
N TYR A 25 18.42 1.80 -5.69
CA TYR A 25 17.90 1.97 -7.04
C TYR A 25 16.59 2.74 -7.05
N PHE A 26 15.67 2.42 -6.11
CA PHE A 26 14.37 3.07 -6.02
C PHE A 26 14.44 4.41 -5.26
N ALA A 27 15.13 4.45 -4.13
CA ALA A 27 15.14 5.63 -3.26
C ALA A 27 16.01 6.76 -3.79
N ARG A 28 17.11 6.44 -4.50
CA ARG A 28 18.10 7.41 -5.01
C ARG A 28 18.83 8.23 -3.92
N ASP A 29 18.35 8.28 -2.70
CA ASP A 29 18.96 8.96 -1.56
C ASP A 29 19.52 7.93 -0.58
N PRO A 30 20.86 7.89 -0.37
CA PRO A 30 21.45 6.98 0.60
C PRO A 30 21.01 7.19 2.04
N ALA A 31 20.50 8.37 2.40
CA ALA A 31 20.01 8.67 3.73
C ALA A 31 18.83 7.77 4.18
N ILE A 32 18.15 7.13 3.22
CA ILE A 32 17.10 6.15 3.54
C ILE A 32 17.63 4.98 4.38
N LEU A 33 18.88 4.60 4.17
CA LEU A 33 19.53 3.50 4.89
C LEU A 33 19.79 3.83 6.37
N ASP A 34 19.68 5.09 6.73
CA ASP A 34 19.78 5.56 8.12
C ASP A 34 18.48 5.42 8.90
N TRP A 35 17.46 4.78 8.33
CA TRP A 35 16.21 4.54 9.01
C TRP A 35 16.43 3.79 10.34
N THR A 36 15.79 4.26 11.37
CA THR A 36 15.71 3.60 12.70
C THR A 36 14.35 3.86 13.31
N PRO A 37 13.87 3.01 14.25
CA PRO A 37 12.64 3.27 14.98
C PRO A 37 12.63 4.64 15.67
N ALA A 38 13.75 5.05 16.26
CA ALA A 38 13.85 6.35 16.94
C ALA A 38 13.66 7.53 15.98
N ARG A 39 14.28 7.46 14.78
CA ARG A 39 14.07 8.49 13.75
C ARG A 39 12.65 8.50 13.21
N ALA A 40 12.04 7.33 13.01
CA ALA A 40 10.64 7.25 12.60
C ALA A 40 9.73 7.90 13.66
N LEU A 41 9.89 7.56 14.93
CA LEU A 41 9.12 8.15 16.04
C LEU A 41 9.28 9.67 16.14
N GLU A 42 10.50 10.18 15.97
CA GLU A 42 10.75 11.64 15.94
C GLU A 42 9.94 12.31 14.82
N GLN A 43 9.89 11.70 13.63
CA GLN A 43 9.11 12.24 12.52
C GLN A 43 7.60 12.13 12.78
N LEU A 44 7.12 11.02 13.30
CA LEU A 44 5.72 10.85 13.68
C LEU A 44 5.29 11.93 14.69
N ASP A 45 6.08 12.15 15.74
CA ASP A 45 5.81 13.16 16.76
C ASP A 45 5.80 14.58 16.16
N ARG A 46 6.77 14.89 15.31
CA ARG A 46 6.88 16.19 14.63
C ARG A 46 5.65 16.55 13.83
N PHE A 47 5.00 15.56 13.20
CA PHE A 47 3.85 15.79 12.32
C PHE A 47 2.50 15.45 12.97
N GLY A 48 2.50 15.04 14.26
CA GLY A 48 1.29 14.74 15.01
C GLY A 48 0.62 13.44 14.55
N ILE A 49 1.41 12.42 14.23
CA ILE A 49 0.95 11.09 13.88
C ILE A 49 1.05 10.21 15.12
N ASP A 50 -0.08 9.68 15.57
CA ASP A 50 -0.14 8.81 16.75
C ASP A 50 0.38 7.40 16.41
N THR A 51 -0.06 6.84 15.29
CA THR A 51 0.26 5.46 14.89
C THR A 51 0.64 5.39 13.41
N ALA A 52 1.68 4.62 13.08
CA ALA A 52 2.03 4.27 11.71
C ALA A 52 1.94 2.76 11.48
N TYR A 53 1.18 2.34 10.48
CA TYR A 53 1.13 0.94 10.05
C TYR A 53 2.28 0.70 9.08
N THR A 54 3.24 -0.12 9.52
CA THR A 54 4.47 -0.34 8.78
C THR A 54 4.35 -1.49 7.80
N SER A 55 4.87 -1.30 6.59
CA SER A 55 5.07 -2.34 5.58
C SER A 55 6.52 -2.37 5.13
N LEU A 56 6.98 -3.51 4.63
CA LEU A 56 8.34 -3.60 4.09
C LEU A 56 8.46 -2.68 2.86
N GLY A 57 9.54 -1.90 2.80
CA GLY A 57 9.82 -1.03 1.65
C GLY A 57 10.16 -1.82 0.37
N VAL A 58 10.23 -1.09 -0.76
CA VAL A 58 10.71 -1.71 -2.00
C VAL A 58 12.19 -2.11 -1.88
N PRO A 59 12.62 -3.21 -2.52
CA PRO A 59 11.91 -3.99 -3.54
C PRO A 59 10.83 -4.94 -3.02
N GLY A 60 10.63 -5.08 -1.71
CA GLY A 60 9.65 -5.99 -1.15
C GLY A 60 9.89 -7.46 -1.52
N ALA A 61 8.88 -8.31 -1.34
CA ALA A 61 8.86 -9.71 -1.78
C ALA A 61 10.16 -10.53 -1.50
N PRO A 62 10.67 -10.55 -0.26
CA PRO A 62 11.90 -11.27 0.06
C PRO A 62 11.72 -12.79 0.02
N ALA A 63 12.83 -13.53 -0.05
CA ALA A 63 12.82 -14.99 0.13
C ALA A 63 12.16 -15.40 1.47
N PRO A 64 11.63 -16.64 1.61
CA PRO A 64 10.81 -17.01 2.77
C PRO A 64 11.45 -16.77 4.15
N LEU A 65 12.74 -17.05 4.29
CA LEU A 65 13.44 -16.82 5.57
C LEU A 65 13.60 -15.34 5.89
N LEU A 66 13.92 -14.54 4.90
CA LEU A 66 14.04 -13.10 5.08
C LEU A 66 12.65 -12.46 5.34
N ALA A 67 11.59 -12.94 4.66
CA ALA A 67 10.22 -12.52 4.95
C ALA A 67 9.86 -12.76 6.42
N ARG A 68 10.15 -13.95 6.94
CA ARG A 68 9.95 -14.32 8.34
C ARG A 68 10.71 -13.37 9.27
N GLY A 69 12.01 -13.16 9.05
CA GLY A 69 12.82 -12.25 9.87
C GLY A 69 12.32 -10.81 9.84
N CYS A 70 11.86 -10.31 8.68
CA CYS A 70 11.25 -9.00 8.58
C CYS A 70 9.94 -8.88 9.37
N ASN A 71 9.09 -9.91 9.34
CA ASN A 71 7.83 -9.92 10.09
C ASN A 71 8.07 -10.01 11.60
N GLU A 72 9.04 -10.84 12.05
CA GLU A 72 9.44 -10.92 13.45
C GLU A 72 9.98 -9.57 13.94
N TYR A 73 10.82 -8.89 13.16
CA TYR A 73 11.30 -7.55 13.48
C TYR A 73 10.14 -6.53 13.56
N ALA A 74 9.16 -6.59 12.66
CA ALA A 74 7.98 -5.71 12.72
C ALA A 74 7.15 -5.97 13.99
N ALA A 75 6.95 -7.23 14.37
CA ALA A 75 6.27 -7.58 15.62
C ALA A 75 7.04 -7.11 16.87
N GLU A 76 8.39 -7.15 16.85
CA GLU A 76 9.21 -6.54 17.89
C GLU A 76 9.01 -5.02 17.96
N LEU A 77 9.00 -4.36 16.81
CA LEU A 77 8.77 -2.91 16.73
C LEU A 77 7.42 -2.51 17.35
N VAL A 78 6.35 -3.26 17.04
CA VAL A 78 5.01 -3.04 17.62
C VAL A 78 5.02 -3.26 19.14
N ARG A 79 5.64 -4.34 19.61
CA ARG A 79 5.72 -4.68 21.04
C ARG A 79 6.52 -3.64 21.83
N ASP A 80 7.63 -3.17 21.27
CA ASP A 80 8.56 -2.27 21.96
C ASP A 80 8.03 -0.81 21.97
N HIS A 81 7.11 -0.48 21.06
CA HIS A 81 6.49 0.85 20.95
C HIS A 81 4.95 0.76 20.85
N PRO A 82 4.27 0.31 21.91
CA PRO A 82 2.83 0.04 21.90
C PRO A 82 2.02 1.27 21.50
N GLY A 83 1.11 1.08 20.54
CA GLY A 83 0.25 2.13 20.00
C GLY A 83 0.93 3.10 19.01
N ARG A 84 2.25 2.98 18.80
CA ARG A 84 2.99 3.83 17.87
C ARG A 84 3.18 3.19 16.49
N PHE A 85 3.25 1.86 16.45
CA PHE A 85 3.36 1.10 15.23
C PHE A 85 2.30 0.00 15.18
N GLY A 86 1.77 -0.24 13.98
CA GLY A 86 1.10 -1.45 13.57
C GLY A 86 1.89 -2.13 12.46
N MET A 87 1.52 -3.35 12.05
CA MET A 87 2.28 -4.07 11.04
C MET A 87 1.40 -4.67 9.94
N PHE A 88 1.79 -4.40 8.71
CA PHE A 88 1.37 -5.16 7.53
C PHE A 88 2.48 -6.15 7.19
N ALA A 89 2.19 -7.44 7.40
CA ALA A 89 3.17 -8.50 7.19
C ALA A 89 3.56 -8.63 5.71
N THR A 90 4.84 -8.88 5.43
CA THR A 90 5.31 -9.20 4.09
C THR A 90 5.18 -10.68 3.80
N LEU A 91 4.86 -11.04 2.56
CA LEU A 91 4.71 -12.43 2.12
C LEU A 91 5.72 -12.76 1.01
N PRO A 92 6.33 -13.96 1.01
CA PRO A 92 7.35 -14.35 0.04
C PRO A 92 6.76 -14.76 -1.33
N LEU A 93 5.87 -13.91 -1.89
CA LEU A 93 5.37 -14.10 -3.25
C LEU A 93 6.50 -13.94 -4.29
N PRO A 94 6.42 -14.64 -5.41
CA PRO A 94 5.27 -15.41 -5.94
C PRO A 94 5.14 -16.85 -5.42
N ASN A 95 5.90 -17.26 -4.40
CA ASN A 95 5.77 -18.58 -3.79
C ASN A 95 4.51 -18.64 -2.91
N VAL A 96 3.37 -19.05 -3.50
CA VAL A 96 2.06 -19.05 -2.83
C VAL A 96 2.02 -19.99 -1.62
N GLU A 97 2.66 -21.17 -1.68
CA GLU A 97 2.68 -22.13 -0.56
C GLU A 97 3.42 -21.54 0.64
N ALA A 98 4.61 -20.99 0.42
CA ALA A 98 5.36 -20.31 1.46
C ALA A 98 4.61 -19.09 1.99
N SER A 99 3.91 -18.35 1.11
CA SER A 99 3.11 -17.19 1.49
C SER A 99 1.91 -17.55 2.37
N LEU A 100 1.25 -18.67 2.12
CA LEU A 100 0.17 -19.17 2.98
C LEU A 100 0.69 -19.55 4.37
N THR A 101 1.84 -20.23 4.41
CA THR A 101 2.51 -20.58 5.68
C THR A 101 2.89 -19.33 6.47
N GLU A 102 3.44 -18.31 5.78
CA GLU A 102 3.84 -17.06 6.41
C GLU A 102 2.64 -16.22 6.84
N LEU A 103 1.56 -16.23 6.06
CA LEU A 103 0.30 -15.57 6.41
C LEU A 103 -0.25 -16.10 7.74
N ASP A 104 -0.32 -17.44 7.89
CA ASP A 104 -0.79 -18.06 9.12
C ASP A 104 0.11 -17.70 10.32
N HIS A 105 1.44 -17.71 10.14
CA HIS A 105 2.35 -17.30 11.19
C HIS A 105 2.19 -15.82 11.57
N ALA A 106 2.11 -14.93 10.58
CA ALA A 106 2.01 -13.50 10.83
C ALA A 106 0.72 -13.13 11.60
N PHE A 107 -0.41 -13.71 11.24
CA PHE A 107 -1.68 -13.42 11.92
C PHE A 107 -1.80 -14.16 13.26
N ASP A 108 -1.46 -15.45 13.30
CA ASP A 108 -1.79 -16.30 14.45
C ASP A 108 -0.71 -16.27 15.54
N GLN A 109 0.54 -15.89 15.21
CA GLN A 109 1.65 -15.85 16.16
C GLN A 109 2.19 -14.44 16.39
N LEU A 110 2.24 -13.60 15.36
CA LEU A 110 2.81 -12.25 15.45
C LEU A 110 1.76 -11.16 15.67
N GLY A 111 0.48 -11.45 15.44
CA GLY A 111 -0.61 -10.49 15.61
C GLY A 111 -0.60 -9.38 14.54
N ALA A 112 -0.29 -9.73 13.29
CA ALA A 112 -0.30 -8.76 12.19
C ALA A 112 -1.70 -8.15 11.98
N ASP A 113 -1.74 -6.85 11.73
CA ASP A 113 -2.97 -6.09 11.46
C ASP A 113 -3.48 -6.31 10.03
N GLY A 114 -2.59 -6.73 9.14
CA GLY A 114 -2.87 -6.99 7.73
C GLY A 114 -1.63 -7.47 6.99
N VAL A 115 -1.65 -7.37 5.67
CA VAL A 115 -0.50 -7.72 4.82
C VAL A 115 -0.12 -6.59 3.88
N GLY A 116 1.19 -6.43 3.62
CA GLY A 116 1.74 -5.58 2.58
C GLY A 116 2.08 -6.42 1.35
N LEU A 117 1.42 -6.14 0.22
CA LEU A 117 1.68 -6.81 -1.05
C LEU A 117 2.22 -5.82 -2.08
N LEU A 118 2.98 -6.33 -3.05
CA LEU A 118 3.33 -5.56 -4.23
C LEU A 118 2.22 -5.64 -5.29
N SER A 119 2.16 -4.63 -6.15
CA SER A 119 1.22 -4.56 -7.26
C SER A 119 1.41 -5.70 -8.26
N ASN A 120 2.65 -6.14 -8.45
CA ASN A 120 2.96 -7.30 -9.29
C ASN A 120 4.16 -8.09 -8.73
N TYR A 121 4.25 -9.34 -9.17
CA TYR A 121 5.38 -10.25 -8.93
C TYR A 121 5.82 -10.83 -10.27
N ASP A 122 6.98 -10.41 -10.74
CA ASP A 122 7.51 -10.76 -12.07
C ASP A 122 6.54 -10.42 -13.22
N GLY A 123 5.82 -9.28 -13.10
CA GLY A 123 4.83 -8.84 -14.07
C GLY A 123 3.45 -9.52 -13.96
N ARG A 124 3.25 -10.40 -12.98
CA ARG A 124 1.94 -10.99 -12.66
C ARG A 124 1.25 -10.11 -11.61
N HIS A 125 0.15 -9.48 -12.01
CA HIS A 125 -0.65 -8.64 -11.11
C HIS A 125 -1.56 -9.49 -10.22
N LEU A 126 -2.04 -8.92 -9.11
CA LEU A 126 -2.76 -9.64 -8.06
C LEU A 126 -4.07 -10.35 -8.53
N GLY A 127 -4.62 -9.97 -9.68
CA GLY A 127 -5.74 -10.71 -10.29
C GLY A 127 -5.33 -11.97 -11.07
N ASP A 128 -4.03 -12.30 -11.18
CA ASP A 128 -3.57 -13.54 -11.82
C ASP A 128 -4.10 -14.77 -11.04
N PRO A 129 -4.60 -15.81 -11.72
CA PRO A 129 -5.10 -17.03 -11.08
C PRO A 129 -4.10 -17.71 -10.13
N LEU A 130 -2.80 -17.49 -10.32
CA LEU A 130 -1.76 -17.97 -9.40
C LEU A 130 -2.02 -17.55 -7.95
N PHE A 131 -2.51 -16.31 -7.74
CA PHE A 131 -2.72 -15.76 -6.41
C PHE A 131 -4.08 -16.08 -5.80
N ALA A 132 -4.97 -16.79 -6.53
CA ALA A 132 -6.31 -17.13 -6.05
C ALA A 132 -6.32 -17.83 -4.68
N PRO A 133 -5.43 -18.81 -4.37
CA PRO A 133 -5.42 -19.44 -3.05
C PRO A 133 -5.05 -18.47 -1.93
N LEU A 134 -4.16 -17.51 -2.18
CA LEU A 134 -3.81 -16.48 -1.22
C LEU A 134 -4.98 -15.50 -0.99
N LEU A 135 -5.61 -15.02 -2.06
CA LEU A 135 -6.77 -14.13 -1.96
C LEU A 135 -7.92 -14.79 -1.20
N GLU A 136 -8.15 -16.09 -1.42
CA GLU A 136 -9.13 -16.86 -0.65
C GLU A 136 -8.76 -16.93 0.85
N ALA A 137 -7.50 -17.11 1.19
CA ALA A 137 -7.04 -17.13 2.58
C ALA A 137 -7.18 -15.77 3.25
N LEU A 138 -6.85 -14.68 2.55
CA LEU A 138 -7.04 -13.30 3.00
C LEU A 138 -8.52 -12.96 3.19
N ASP A 139 -9.38 -13.38 2.28
CA ASP A 139 -10.83 -13.19 2.41
C ASP A 139 -11.40 -13.90 3.65
N ARG A 140 -10.99 -15.15 3.91
CA ARG A 140 -11.43 -15.88 5.13
C ARG A 140 -11.07 -15.14 6.41
N ARG A 141 -9.96 -14.41 6.42
CA ARG A 141 -9.46 -13.63 7.56
C ARG A 141 -10.06 -12.22 7.61
N SER A 142 -10.83 -11.80 6.59
CA SER A 142 -11.28 -10.41 6.40
C SER A 142 -10.09 -9.44 6.47
N ALA A 143 -9.00 -9.79 5.81
CA ALA A 143 -7.72 -9.11 5.96
C ALA A 143 -7.71 -7.73 5.32
N VAL A 144 -6.98 -6.80 5.95
CA VAL A 144 -6.54 -5.55 5.32
C VAL A 144 -5.30 -5.85 4.48
N VAL A 145 -5.30 -5.37 3.24
CA VAL A 145 -4.21 -5.58 2.28
C VAL A 145 -3.73 -4.24 1.74
N HIS A 146 -2.58 -3.78 2.22
CA HIS A 146 -1.90 -2.63 1.65
C HIS A 146 -1.15 -3.04 0.38
N VAL A 147 -1.44 -2.39 -0.74
CA VAL A 147 -0.83 -2.71 -2.05
C VAL A 147 0.10 -1.58 -2.46
N HIS A 148 1.40 -1.85 -2.41
CA HIS A 148 2.44 -0.93 -2.85
C HIS A 148 2.87 -1.24 -4.29
N PRO A 149 3.02 -0.23 -5.17
CA PRO A 149 3.47 -0.44 -6.53
C PRO A 149 4.96 -0.82 -6.62
N ILE A 150 5.28 -1.56 -7.69
CA ILE A 150 6.64 -1.77 -8.16
C ILE A 150 6.62 -1.79 -9.69
N ALA A 151 7.67 -1.25 -10.33
CA ALA A 151 7.78 -1.31 -11.78
C ALA A 151 7.87 -2.77 -12.26
N PRO A 152 6.97 -3.21 -13.16
CA PRO A 152 7.07 -4.56 -13.70
C PRO A 152 8.37 -4.69 -14.53
N PRO A 153 8.95 -5.90 -14.67
CA PRO A 153 10.24 -6.09 -15.32
C PRO A 153 10.33 -5.46 -16.72
N ALA A 154 9.25 -5.50 -17.48
CA ALA A 154 9.19 -4.92 -18.83
C ALA A 154 9.22 -3.38 -18.87
N CYS A 155 8.94 -2.73 -17.73
CA CYS A 155 8.90 -1.27 -17.62
C CYS A 155 10.08 -0.71 -16.80
N ARG A 156 10.88 -1.59 -16.20
CA ARG A 156 12.03 -1.16 -15.39
C ARG A 156 13.04 -0.40 -16.27
N GLY A 157 13.35 0.84 -15.86
CA GLY A 157 14.23 1.72 -16.61
C GLY A 157 13.66 2.19 -17.95
N ALA A 158 12.36 2.11 -18.16
CA ALA A 158 11.69 2.50 -19.42
C ALA A 158 11.93 3.97 -19.79
N LEU A 159 12.16 4.84 -18.82
CA LEU A 159 12.54 6.23 -19.02
C LEU A 159 14.01 6.44 -18.61
N PRO A 160 14.98 6.42 -19.55
CA PRO A 160 16.39 6.58 -19.23
C PRO A 160 16.66 7.90 -18.47
N GLY A 161 17.35 7.79 -17.33
CA GLY A 161 17.71 8.94 -16.50
C GLY A 161 16.65 9.34 -15.47
N TYR A 162 15.47 8.73 -15.49
CA TYR A 162 14.40 8.97 -14.51
C TYR A 162 14.16 7.72 -13.65
N PRO A 163 13.89 7.88 -12.34
CA PRO A 163 13.53 6.77 -11.47
C PRO A 163 12.16 6.17 -11.85
N ASP A 164 12.04 4.84 -11.80
CA ASP A 164 10.79 4.14 -12.07
C ASP A 164 9.59 4.64 -11.21
N PRO A 165 9.78 4.98 -9.91
CA PRO A 165 8.66 5.47 -9.08
C PRO A 165 7.94 6.69 -9.65
N PHE A 166 8.59 7.52 -10.46
CA PHE A 166 7.97 8.74 -10.99
C PHE A 166 6.76 8.48 -11.86
N LEU A 167 6.79 7.41 -12.65
CA LEU A 167 5.74 7.13 -13.61
C LEU A 167 5.22 5.70 -13.51
N GLU A 168 6.10 4.72 -13.37
CA GLU A 168 5.69 3.33 -13.41
C GLU A 168 4.84 2.92 -12.20
N PHE A 169 5.08 3.49 -11.01
CA PHE A 169 4.34 3.15 -9.81
C PHE A 169 2.84 3.45 -9.93
N PRO A 170 2.38 4.68 -10.26
CA PRO A 170 0.95 4.92 -10.43
C PRO A 170 0.34 4.12 -11.58
N PHE A 171 1.09 3.87 -12.66
CA PHE A 171 0.58 3.03 -13.75
C PHE A 171 0.46 1.56 -13.35
N ASP A 172 1.38 1.03 -12.56
CA ASP A 172 1.30 -0.36 -12.15
C ASP A 172 0.22 -0.59 -11.08
N THR A 173 0.01 0.35 -10.18
CA THR A 173 -1.18 0.37 -9.32
C THR A 173 -2.45 0.27 -10.16
N THR A 174 -2.56 1.07 -11.22
CA THR A 174 -3.72 1.07 -12.12
C THR A 174 -3.89 -0.27 -12.83
N ARG A 175 -2.79 -0.90 -13.28
CA ARG A 175 -2.83 -2.25 -13.89
C ARG A 175 -3.34 -3.29 -12.89
N THR A 176 -2.87 -3.23 -11.64
CA THR A 176 -3.28 -4.19 -10.61
C THR A 176 -4.74 -4.04 -10.23
N VAL A 177 -5.23 -2.84 -10.03
CA VAL A 177 -6.66 -2.58 -9.80
C VAL A 177 -7.50 -3.10 -10.96
N THR A 178 -7.07 -2.82 -12.19
CA THR A 178 -7.74 -3.33 -13.41
C THR A 178 -7.72 -4.86 -13.45
N SER A 179 -6.60 -5.49 -13.11
CA SER A 179 -6.45 -6.95 -13.05
C SER A 179 -7.40 -7.59 -12.04
N LEU A 180 -7.51 -7.03 -10.83
CA LEU A 180 -8.44 -7.50 -9.79
C LEU A 180 -9.90 -7.35 -10.22
N LEU A 181 -10.25 -6.26 -10.88
CA LEU A 181 -11.59 -6.05 -11.42
C LEU A 181 -11.94 -7.10 -12.48
N TYR A 182 -11.08 -7.25 -13.50
CA TYR A 182 -11.35 -8.13 -14.65
C TYR A 182 -11.28 -9.62 -14.31
N SER A 183 -10.49 -10.01 -13.32
CA SER A 183 -10.48 -11.40 -12.81
C SER A 183 -11.70 -11.74 -11.97
N GLY A 184 -12.53 -10.74 -11.60
CA GLY A 184 -13.65 -10.90 -10.71
C GLY A 184 -13.23 -11.03 -9.23
N ALA A 185 -11.96 -10.77 -8.90
CA ALA A 185 -11.42 -10.90 -7.54
C ALA A 185 -12.18 -10.05 -6.52
N LEU A 186 -12.51 -8.81 -6.90
CA LEU A 186 -13.24 -7.87 -6.01
C LEU A 186 -14.64 -8.37 -5.64
N THR A 187 -15.28 -9.15 -6.52
CA THR A 187 -16.60 -9.76 -6.26
C THR A 187 -16.45 -11.10 -5.55
N ARG A 188 -15.45 -11.90 -5.93
CA ARG A 188 -15.26 -13.26 -5.41
C ARG A 188 -14.78 -13.25 -3.96
N TRP A 189 -13.95 -12.27 -3.59
CA TRP A 189 -13.36 -12.14 -2.27
C TRP A 189 -13.70 -10.79 -1.63
N PRO A 190 -15.00 -10.59 -1.26
CA PRO A 190 -15.53 -9.28 -0.89
C PRO A 190 -15.12 -8.81 0.50
N ARG A 191 -14.53 -9.67 1.34
CA ARG A 191 -14.12 -9.33 2.69
C ARG A 191 -12.70 -8.78 2.79
N ILE A 192 -11.93 -8.83 1.69
CA ILE A 192 -10.62 -8.20 1.65
C ILE A 192 -10.79 -6.68 1.55
N ALA A 193 -10.16 -5.95 2.46
CA ALA A 193 -10.08 -4.49 2.41
C ALA A 193 -8.75 -4.09 1.76
N PHE A 194 -8.77 -3.74 0.47
CA PHE A 194 -7.59 -3.30 -0.25
C PHE A 194 -7.33 -1.80 -0.03
N ILE A 195 -6.13 -1.43 0.39
CA ILE A 195 -5.60 -0.07 0.43
C ILE A 195 -4.59 0.08 -0.70
N PHE A 196 -4.87 0.91 -1.68
CA PHE A 196 -3.95 1.19 -2.79
C PHE A 196 -3.19 2.48 -2.55
N SER A 197 -1.88 2.41 -2.73
CA SER A 197 -0.97 3.54 -2.57
C SER A 197 -1.21 4.64 -3.62
N HIS A 198 -0.77 5.86 -3.29
CA HIS A 198 -0.68 7.00 -4.22
C HIS A 198 -2.03 7.34 -4.90
N GLY A 199 -3.09 7.47 -4.10
CA GLY A 199 -4.42 7.80 -4.61
C GLY A 199 -5.05 6.73 -5.51
N GLY A 200 -4.56 5.50 -5.46
CA GLY A 200 -4.97 4.43 -6.38
C GLY A 200 -4.40 4.59 -7.79
N GLY A 201 -3.28 5.31 -7.93
CA GLY A 201 -2.64 5.57 -9.22
C GLY A 201 -3.51 6.41 -10.15
N GLY A 202 -3.73 5.94 -11.37
CA GLY A 202 -4.57 6.59 -12.38
C GLY A 202 -6.04 6.15 -12.38
N VAL A 203 -6.48 5.35 -11.39
CA VAL A 203 -7.83 4.74 -11.42
C VAL A 203 -8.92 5.79 -11.49
N ALA A 204 -8.88 6.83 -10.67
CA ALA A 204 -9.89 7.89 -10.68
C ALA A 204 -10.07 8.54 -12.07
N MET A 205 -8.98 8.73 -12.81
CA MET A 205 -9.00 9.33 -14.15
C MET A 205 -9.39 8.35 -15.25
N LEU A 206 -9.08 7.05 -15.06
CA LEU A 206 -9.24 6.02 -16.09
C LEU A 206 -10.45 5.11 -15.87
N ALA A 207 -11.15 5.23 -14.74
CA ALA A 207 -12.24 4.33 -14.35
C ALA A 207 -13.30 4.16 -15.44
N GLN A 208 -13.79 5.28 -16.00
CA GLN A 208 -14.80 5.22 -17.05
C GLN A 208 -14.28 4.48 -18.30
N ARG A 209 -13.02 4.67 -18.68
CA ARG A 209 -12.39 3.97 -19.79
C ARG A 209 -12.25 2.46 -19.51
N ILE A 210 -11.79 2.12 -18.28
CA ILE A 210 -11.65 0.73 -17.84
C ILE A 210 -13.00 0.02 -17.91
N VAL A 211 -14.06 0.63 -17.36
CA VAL A 211 -15.40 0.06 -17.32
C VAL A 211 -16.03 -0.03 -18.72
N ALA A 212 -15.90 0.99 -19.55
CA ALA A 212 -16.44 0.99 -20.90
C ALA A 212 -15.85 -0.13 -21.76
N LEU A 213 -14.56 -0.44 -21.63
CA LEU A 213 -13.92 -1.54 -22.32
C LEU A 213 -14.32 -2.90 -21.75
N ALA A 214 -14.59 -3.01 -20.46
CA ALA A 214 -15.11 -4.23 -19.85
C ALA A 214 -16.46 -4.66 -20.46
N GLN A 215 -17.30 -3.71 -20.77
CA GLN A 215 -18.60 -3.97 -21.43
C GLN A 215 -18.46 -4.65 -22.79
N THR A 216 -17.37 -4.40 -23.51
CA THR A 216 -17.11 -5.04 -24.82
C THR A 216 -16.68 -6.51 -24.71
N THR A 217 -16.26 -6.96 -23.54
CA THR A 217 -15.76 -8.32 -23.28
C THR A 217 -16.73 -9.23 -22.50
N GLY A 218 -18.00 -8.82 -22.39
CA GLY A 218 -19.03 -9.61 -21.72
C GLY A 218 -19.65 -8.94 -20.49
N GLY A 219 -19.18 -7.72 -20.17
CA GLY A 219 -19.70 -6.90 -19.08
C GLY A 219 -19.20 -7.34 -17.70
N LEU A 220 -18.87 -6.33 -16.89
CA LEU A 220 -18.68 -6.51 -15.45
C LEU A 220 -19.79 -5.70 -14.78
N PRO A 221 -20.81 -6.34 -14.20
CA PRO A 221 -21.86 -5.61 -13.49
C PRO A 221 -21.23 -4.81 -12.37
N ASP A 222 -21.74 -3.60 -12.16
CA ASP A 222 -21.35 -2.70 -11.06
C ASP A 222 -19.84 -2.38 -11.00
N ALA A 223 -19.14 -2.47 -12.16
CA ALA A 223 -17.69 -2.29 -12.21
C ALA A 223 -17.22 -0.93 -11.69
N LEU A 224 -17.98 0.14 -11.95
CA LEU A 224 -17.63 1.47 -11.47
C LEU A 224 -17.77 1.57 -9.95
N GLU A 225 -18.86 1.01 -9.40
CA GLU A 225 -19.13 0.91 -7.97
C GLU A 225 -18.06 0.05 -7.27
N GLN A 226 -17.69 -1.10 -7.88
CA GLN A 226 -16.61 -1.92 -7.35
C GLN A 226 -15.29 -1.15 -7.23
N LEU A 227 -14.96 -0.31 -8.22
CA LEU A 227 -13.74 0.50 -8.19
C LEU A 227 -13.79 1.63 -7.16
N SER A 228 -14.92 2.29 -6.99
CA SER A 228 -15.02 3.45 -6.08
C SER A 228 -15.30 3.06 -4.64
N GLU A 229 -16.15 2.06 -4.39
CA GLU A 229 -16.67 1.78 -3.05
C GLU A 229 -15.95 0.62 -2.34
N ARG A 230 -15.30 -0.28 -3.10
CA ARG A 230 -14.60 -1.43 -2.54
C ARG A 230 -13.14 -1.20 -2.22
N LEU A 231 -12.55 -0.13 -2.75
CA LEU A 231 -11.13 0.16 -2.59
C LEU A 231 -10.92 1.32 -1.64
N TYR A 232 -9.92 1.20 -0.79
CA TYR A 232 -9.34 2.32 -0.06
C TYR A 232 -8.12 2.84 -0.80
N VAL A 233 -7.83 4.13 -0.65
CA VAL A 233 -6.65 4.76 -1.22
C VAL A 233 -5.99 5.68 -0.20
N ASP A 234 -4.67 5.75 -0.19
CA ASP A 234 -3.99 6.78 0.58
C ASP A 234 -3.82 8.08 -0.22
N VAL A 235 -3.34 9.12 0.44
CA VAL A 235 -3.14 10.44 -0.19
C VAL A 235 -1.69 10.76 -0.52
N VAL A 236 -0.78 9.78 -0.46
CA VAL A 236 0.62 9.99 -0.81
C VAL A 236 0.74 10.58 -2.21
N THR A 237 1.52 11.66 -2.35
CA THR A 237 1.75 12.38 -3.62
C THR A 237 0.50 12.86 -4.36
N THR A 238 -0.70 12.76 -3.77
CA THR A 238 -1.97 13.21 -4.37
C THR A 238 -2.61 14.39 -3.65
N THR A 239 -1.86 15.09 -2.81
CA THR A 239 -2.32 16.27 -2.05
C THR A 239 -2.21 17.59 -2.82
N SER A 240 -1.84 17.59 -4.10
CA SER A 240 -2.04 18.77 -4.96
C SER A 240 -3.53 18.95 -5.27
N PRO A 241 -4.06 20.19 -5.36
CA PRO A 241 -5.48 20.41 -5.59
C PRO A 241 -6.07 19.64 -6.78
N PRO A 242 -5.44 19.58 -7.98
CA PRO A 242 -5.99 18.81 -9.10
C PRO A 242 -6.04 17.30 -8.83
N ALA A 243 -4.99 16.73 -8.22
CA ALA A 243 -4.94 15.30 -7.92
C ALA A 243 -5.93 14.92 -6.83
N PHE A 244 -6.03 15.73 -5.77
CA PHE A 244 -6.96 15.48 -4.68
C PHE A 244 -8.42 15.60 -5.14
N VAL A 245 -8.75 16.59 -5.99
CA VAL A 245 -10.09 16.71 -6.57
C VAL A 245 -10.46 15.47 -7.38
N ALA A 246 -9.55 14.94 -8.20
CA ALA A 246 -9.81 13.72 -8.95
C ALA A 246 -10.08 12.53 -8.01
N THR A 247 -9.24 12.36 -7.00
CA THR A 247 -9.36 11.27 -6.01
C THR A 247 -10.66 11.41 -5.20
N SER A 248 -10.94 12.57 -4.62
CA SER A 248 -12.09 12.80 -3.74
C SER A 248 -13.44 12.90 -4.48
N THR A 249 -13.41 13.12 -5.79
CA THR A 249 -14.62 13.05 -6.63
C THR A 249 -14.98 11.60 -6.98
N PHE A 250 -13.97 10.74 -7.09
CA PHE A 250 -14.17 9.36 -7.48
C PHE A 250 -14.37 8.42 -6.27
N PHE A 251 -13.51 8.52 -5.26
CA PHE A 251 -13.61 7.70 -4.06
C PHE A 251 -14.46 8.40 -2.99
N PRO A 252 -15.40 7.69 -2.35
CA PRO A 252 -16.10 8.18 -1.17
C PRO A 252 -15.12 8.62 -0.07
N ARG A 253 -15.52 9.62 0.71
CA ARG A 253 -14.63 10.21 1.75
C ARG A 253 -14.10 9.15 2.73
N ASP A 254 -14.92 8.17 3.10
CA ASP A 254 -14.56 7.09 4.02
C ASP A 254 -13.60 6.05 3.42
N ARG A 255 -13.26 6.17 2.14
CA ARG A 255 -12.28 5.34 1.43
C ARG A 255 -10.93 6.02 1.26
N ILE A 256 -10.77 7.26 1.70
CA ILE A 256 -9.53 8.02 1.57
C ILE A 256 -8.81 8.05 2.93
N LEU A 257 -7.54 7.65 2.94
CA LEU A 257 -6.73 7.46 4.14
C LEU A 257 -5.48 8.35 4.09
N PHE A 258 -4.94 8.71 5.25
CA PHE A 258 -3.63 9.34 5.29
C PHE A 258 -2.53 8.28 5.18
N GLY A 259 -1.55 8.54 4.32
CA GLY A 259 -0.32 7.79 4.18
C GLY A 259 0.85 8.74 3.93
N SER A 260 2.05 8.40 4.36
CA SER A 260 3.23 9.25 4.18
C SER A 260 4.23 8.75 3.14
N ASP A 261 4.36 7.45 2.99
CA ASP A 261 5.43 6.78 2.22
C ASP A 261 6.83 7.03 2.82
N TYR A 262 6.90 7.40 4.12
CA TYR A 262 8.16 7.55 4.81
C TYR A 262 8.88 6.20 4.93
N PRO A 263 10.20 6.10 4.74
CA PRO A 263 11.18 7.17 4.53
C PRO A 263 11.46 7.53 3.06
N TYR A 264 10.76 6.94 2.08
CA TYR A 264 10.95 7.24 0.66
C TYR A 264 10.48 8.66 0.30
N VAL A 265 9.42 9.12 0.94
CA VAL A 265 8.91 10.48 0.84
C VAL A 265 8.94 11.13 2.23
N PRO A 266 9.43 12.38 2.38
CA PRO A 266 9.31 13.08 3.66
C PRO A 266 7.85 13.22 4.09
N ILE A 267 7.53 12.88 5.35
CA ILE A 267 6.16 13.00 5.92
C ILE A 267 5.58 14.41 5.68
N GLU A 268 6.44 15.43 5.79
CA GLU A 268 6.10 16.83 5.55
C GLU A 268 5.36 17.06 4.23
N THR A 269 5.77 16.37 3.17
CA THR A 269 5.19 16.52 1.82
C THR A 269 3.70 16.23 1.83
N THR A 270 3.31 15.07 2.33
CA THR A 270 1.90 14.66 2.36
C THR A 270 1.13 15.37 3.47
N ALA A 271 1.72 15.49 4.68
CA ALA A 271 1.05 16.11 5.82
C ALA A 271 0.75 17.59 5.60
N HIS A 272 1.70 18.37 5.10
CA HIS A 272 1.46 19.77 4.76
C HIS A 272 0.56 19.90 3.53
N GLY A 273 0.76 19.06 2.51
CA GLY A 273 -0.10 19.05 1.34
C GLY A 273 -1.57 18.87 1.72
N LEU A 274 -1.89 17.87 2.56
CA LEU A 274 -3.26 17.61 3.00
C LEU A 274 -3.84 18.75 3.87
N ARG A 275 -3.04 19.31 4.78
CA ARG A 275 -3.47 20.44 5.64
C ARG A 275 -3.70 21.73 4.86
N ASN A 276 -3.03 21.91 3.72
CA ASN A 276 -3.17 23.08 2.85
C ASN A 276 -4.33 22.97 1.85
N LEU A 277 -4.99 21.81 1.76
CA LEU A 277 -6.24 21.70 1.01
C LEU A 277 -7.37 22.39 1.79
N ASP A 278 -8.29 23.02 1.05
CA ASP A 278 -9.47 23.66 1.64
C ASP A 278 -10.54 22.61 2.02
N LEU A 279 -10.19 21.81 3.04
CA LEU A 279 -11.05 20.76 3.58
C LEU A 279 -11.78 21.25 4.82
N ASP A 280 -13.05 20.87 4.98
CA ASP A 280 -13.73 21.04 6.25
C ASP A 280 -13.03 20.21 7.35
N PRO A 281 -13.07 20.67 8.63
CA PRO A 281 -12.38 19.97 9.73
C PRO A 281 -12.77 18.51 9.89
N GLY A 282 -14.03 18.15 9.57
CA GLY A 282 -14.50 16.77 9.63
C GLY A 282 -13.90 15.91 8.52
N ALA A 283 -13.71 16.46 7.32
CA ALA A 283 -13.03 15.77 6.24
C ALA A 283 -11.54 15.53 6.56
N LEU A 284 -10.88 16.56 7.10
CA LEU A 284 -9.48 16.44 7.49
C LEU A 284 -9.27 15.40 8.61
N GLU A 285 -10.16 15.37 9.61
CA GLU A 285 -10.12 14.36 10.68
C GLU A 285 -10.41 12.96 10.16
N ALA A 286 -11.42 12.81 9.29
CA ALA A 286 -11.78 11.52 8.71
C ALA A 286 -10.60 10.93 7.91
N ILE A 287 -10.00 11.69 7.02
CA ILE A 287 -8.85 11.25 6.21
C ILE A 287 -7.62 11.03 7.08
N GLY A 288 -7.35 11.95 8.03
CA GLY A 288 -6.17 11.90 8.89
C GLY A 288 -6.16 10.71 9.84
N ALA A 289 -7.34 10.28 10.34
CA ALA A 289 -7.40 9.21 11.34
C ALA A 289 -8.71 8.43 11.36
N GLY A 290 -9.86 9.09 11.21
CA GLY A 290 -11.16 8.47 11.45
C GLY A 290 -11.41 7.24 10.58
N ASN A 291 -11.11 7.33 9.30
CA ASN A 291 -11.30 6.24 8.33
C ASN A 291 -10.37 5.06 8.62
N ALA A 292 -9.09 5.33 8.90
CA ALA A 292 -8.13 4.28 9.25
C ALA A 292 -8.53 3.56 10.55
N ARG A 293 -8.97 4.29 11.55
CA ARG A 293 -9.44 3.72 12.84
C ARG A 293 -10.69 2.84 12.69
N ALA A 294 -11.54 3.15 11.71
CA ALA A 294 -12.73 2.33 11.43
C ALA A 294 -12.39 1.07 10.62
N LEU A 295 -11.25 1.07 9.93
CA LEU A 295 -10.78 -0.02 9.08
C LEU A 295 -9.89 -1.00 9.84
N LEU A 296 -8.99 -0.48 10.68
CA LEU A 296 -7.93 -1.18 11.43
C LEU A 296 -8.27 -1.25 12.94
#